data_722f72bb3971120508b9a203785b370f
#
_entry.id   722f72bb3971120508b9a203785b370f
#
_cell.length_a   1.000
_cell.length_b   1.000
_cell.length_c   1.000
_cell.angle_alpha   90.00
_cell.angle_beta   90.00
_cell.angle_gamma   90.00
#
_symmetry.space_group_name_H-M   'P 1'
#
loop_
_entity.id
_entity.type
_entity.pdbx_description
1 polymer ?
#
loop_
_entity_poly.entity_id
_entity_poly.type
_entity_poly.pdbx_seq_one_letter_code
_entity_poly.pdbx_strand_id
1 'polypeptide(L)'
;MGAKSHLQIADLLANAPIDPEAHLDAVRVQRYARMLTALPPVVVFDTPEGLLLADGYHRVAAARRRGLETVEAEVRGGSRHDALRYAAEVGGAQHGLSPEEAASYIARYAKDRRASGH
;
A
#
# COMPACT_ATOMS: atom_id res chain seq x y z
N MET A 1 -8.53 3.86 -15.09
CA MET A 1 -9.64 4.13 -14.20
C MET A 1 -9.76 3.07 -13.14
N GLY A 2 -9.98 3.47 -11.90
CA GLY A 2 -10.14 2.53 -10.80
C GLY A 2 -11.60 2.25 -10.49
N ALA A 3 -11.87 1.08 -9.93
CA ALA A 3 -13.17 0.70 -9.41
C ALA A 3 -13.05 0.49 -7.91
N LYS A 4 -14.04 0.95 -7.14
CA LYS A 4 -14.02 0.80 -5.69
C LYS A 4 -14.54 -0.57 -5.28
N SER A 5 -13.86 -1.19 -4.34
CA SER A 5 -14.22 -2.51 -3.80
C SER A 5 -13.80 -2.59 -2.35
N HIS A 6 -14.38 -3.56 -1.63
CA HIS A 6 -13.90 -3.92 -0.30
C HIS A 6 -13.03 -5.16 -0.43
N LEU A 7 -11.77 -5.06 -0.01
CA LEU A 7 -10.80 -6.13 -0.15
C LEU A 7 -10.33 -6.63 1.21
N GLN A 8 -9.96 -7.90 1.27
CA GLN A 8 -9.45 -8.51 2.50
C GLN A 8 -8.09 -7.97 2.84
N ILE A 9 -7.94 -7.44 4.04
CA ILE A 9 -6.67 -6.88 4.52
C ILE A 9 -5.57 -7.96 4.50
N ALA A 10 -5.91 -9.19 4.89
CA ALA A 10 -4.93 -10.27 4.90
C ALA A 10 -4.31 -10.51 3.51
N ASP A 11 -5.13 -10.45 2.46
CA ASP A 11 -4.63 -10.62 1.08
C ASP A 11 -3.73 -9.46 0.68
N LEU A 12 -4.10 -8.25 1.03
CA LEU A 12 -3.30 -7.07 0.71
C LEU A 12 -1.94 -7.10 1.40
N LEU A 13 -1.91 -7.53 2.67
CA LEU A 13 -0.65 -7.63 3.40
C LEU A 13 0.23 -8.76 2.87
N ALA A 14 -0.39 -9.90 2.50
CA ALA A 14 0.37 -11.04 1.97
C ALA A 14 1.03 -10.72 0.65
N ASN A 15 0.38 -9.93 -0.20
CA ASN A 15 0.86 -9.60 -1.54
C ASN A 15 1.51 -8.21 -1.63
N ALA A 16 1.68 -7.53 -0.51
CA ALA A 16 2.22 -6.17 -0.53
C ALA A 16 3.62 -6.14 -1.15
N PRO A 17 3.86 -5.28 -2.17
CA PRO A 17 5.18 -5.19 -2.81
C PRO A 17 6.23 -4.51 -1.93
N ILE A 18 5.78 -3.80 -0.90
CA ILE A 18 6.65 -3.17 0.10
C ILE A 18 6.34 -3.83 1.43
N ASP A 19 7.36 -4.00 2.28
CA ASP A 19 7.14 -4.55 3.61
C ASP A 19 6.15 -3.65 4.36
N PRO A 20 4.96 -4.15 4.72
CA PRO A 20 3.92 -3.31 5.32
C PRO A 20 4.30 -2.72 6.66
N GLU A 21 5.31 -3.27 7.34
CA GLU A 21 5.71 -2.83 8.66
C GLU A 21 7.03 -2.06 8.68
N ALA A 22 7.71 -1.93 7.53
CA ALA A 22 9.06 -1.41 7.49
C ALA A 22 9.18 0.06 7.87
N HIS A 23 8.14 0.86 7.67
CA HIS A 23 8.24 2.31 7.86
C HIS A 23 6.92 2.94 8.30
N LEU A 24 6.11 2.21 9.04
CA LEU A 24 4.85 2.76 9.54
C LEU A 24 5.11 3.80 10.63
N ASP A 25 4.42 4.92 10.50
CA ASP A 25 4.41 5.96 11.53
C ASP A 25 3.28 5.62 12.52
N ALA A 26 3.66 5.23 13.73
CA ALA A 26 2.70 4.82 14.74
C ALA A 26 1.69 5.93 15.08
N VAL A 27 2.13 7.18 15.09
CA VAL A 27 1.24 8.31 15.38
C VAL A 27 0.20 8.47 14.28
N ARG A 28 0.63 8.33 13.03
CA ARG A 28 -0.28 8.42 11.87
C ARG A 28 -1.28 7.26 11.88
N VAL A 29 -0.81 6.04 12.17
CA VAL A 29 -1.69 4.87 12.27
C VAL A 29 -2.75 5.11 13.34
N GLN A 30 -2.36 5.60 14.50
CA GLN A 30 -3.28 5.88 15.60
C GLN A 30 -4.30 6.95 15.22
N ARG A 31 -3.86 8.00 14.54
CA ARG A 31 -4.74 9.06 14.07
C ARG A 31 -5.75 8.54 13.06
N TYR A 32 -5.28 7.76 12.10
CA TYR A 32 -6.14 7.19 11.06
C TYR A 32 -7.15 6.20 11.66
N ALA A 33 -6.77 5.47 12.71
CA ALA A 33 -7.69 4.55 13.37
C ALA A 33 -8.90 5.26 13.97
N ARG A 34 -8.78 6.55 14.30
CA ARG A 34 -9.86 7.34 14.85
C ARG A 34 -10.80 7.91 13.80
N MET A 35 -10.38 7.90 12.53
CA MET A 35 -11.13 8.58 11.47
C MET A 35 -11.26 7.72 10.21
N LEU A 36 -11.34 6.41 10.38
CA LEU A 36 -11.35 5.46 9.25
C LEU A 36 -12.44 5.76 8.22
N THR A 37 -13.63 6.15 8.67
CA THR A 37 -14.74 6.42 7.75
C THR A 37 -14.55 7.69 6.93
N ALA A 38 -13.63 8.57 7.35
CA ALA A 38 -13.33 9.81 6.65
C ALA A 38 -12.11 9.69 5.74
N LEU A 39 -11.42 8.55 5.74
CA LEU A 39 -10.23 8.36 4.91
C LEU A 39 -10.61 7.95 3.49
N PRO A 40 -9.84 8.40 2.48
CA PRO A 40 -10.06 7.92 1.12
C PRO A 40 -9.72 6.44 0.99
N PRO A 41 -10.22 5.76 -0.05
CA PRO A 41 -9.87 4.36 -0.28
C PRO A 41 -8.36 4.18 -0.48
N VAL A 42 -7.85 3.02 -0.10
CA VAL A 42 -6.48 2.66 -0.43
C VAL A 42 -6.41 2.37 -1.94
N VAL A 43 -5.21 2.37 -2.52
CA VAL A 43 -5.04 2.10 -3.95
C VAL A 43 -4.35 0.76 -4.13
N VAL A 44 -4.96 -0.10 -4.94
CA VAL A 44 -4.50 -1.46 -5.21
C VAL A 44 -4.39 -1.65 -6.72
N PHE A 45 -3.33 -2.30 -7.18
CA PHE A 45 -3.18 -2.67 -8.58
C PHE A 45 -3.50 -4.14 -8.77
N ASP A 46 -4.40 -4.41 -9.71
CA ASP A 46 -4.72 -5.78 -10.13
C ASP A 46 -3.71 -6.17 -11.21
N THR A 47 -2.79 -7.03 -10.85
CA THR A 47 -1.66 -7.42 -11.70
C THR A 47 -1.67 -8.91 -11.96
N PRO A 48 -0.88 -9.40 -12.93
CA PRO A 48 -0.72 -10.85 -13.13
C PRO A 48 -0.23 -11.59 -11.89
N GLU A 49 0.39 -10.88 -10.95
CA GLU A 49 0.89 -11.45 -9.70
C GLU A 49 -0.12 -11.35 -8.55
N GLY A 50 -1.29 -10.81 -8.81
CA GLY A 50 -2.34 -10.62 -7.81
C GLY A 50 -2.60 -9.16 -7.50
N LEU A 51 -3.35 -8.91 -6.43
CA LEU A 51 -3.70 -7.57 -5.99
C LEU A 51 -2.57 -6.99 -5.14
N LEU A 52 -1.95 -5.93 -5.61
CA LEU A 52 -0.80 -5.32 -4.96
C LEU A 52 -1.16 -3.97 -4.35
N LEU A 53 -0.95 -3.81 -3.05
CA LEU A 53 -1.20 -2.55 -2.35
C LEU A 53 -0.16 -1.51 -2.77
N ALA A 54 -0.61 -0.42 -3.38
CA ALA A 54 0.28 0.64 -3.87
C ALA A 54 0.26 1.88 -2.99
N ASP A 55 -0.87 2.20 -2.35
CA ASP A 55 -0.98 3.36 -1.46
C ASP A 55 -1.97 3.07 -0.34
N GLY A 56 -1.64 3.52 0.85
CA GLY A 56 -2.53 3.39 1.99
C GLY A 56 -2.07 2.38 3.04
N TYR A 57 -0.78 2.14 3.13
CA TYR A 57 -0.22 1.21 4.13
C TYR A 57 -0.61 1.61 5.55
N HIS A 58 -0.59 2.92 5.87
CA HIS A 58 -1.01 3.41 7.17
C HIS A 58 -2.51 3.22 7.38
N ARG A 59 -3.31 3.38 6.33
CA ARG A 59 -4.77 3.17 6.41
C ARG A 59 -5.10 1.70 6.63
N VAL A 60 -4.38 0.81 5.96
CA VAL A 60 -4.56 -0.64 6.17
C VAL A 60 -4.16 -1.02 7.59
N ALA A 61 -3.05 -0.50 8.09
CA ALA A 61 -2.61 -0.76 9.45
C ALA A 61 -3.62 -0.23 10.47
N ALA A 62 -4.21 0.94 10.23
CA ALA A 62 -5.22 1.52 11.09
C ALA A 62 -6.49 0.68 11.11
N ALA A 63 -6.93 0.20 9.95
CA ALA A 63 -8.11 -0.66 9.85
C ALA A 63 -7.90 -1.98 10.60
N ARG A 64 -6.72 -2.57 10.43
CA ARG A 64 -6.35 -3.79 11.14
C ARG A 64 -6.35 -3.58 12.65
N ARG A 65 -5.82 -2.45 13.09
CA ARG A 65 -5.79 -2.10 14.53
C ARG A 65 -7.19 -1.99 15.10
N ARG A 66 -8.16 -1.55 14.30
CA ARG A 66 -9.57 -1.46 14.70
C ARG A 66 -10.29 -2.79 14.59
N GLY A 67 -9.61 -3.87 14.23
CA GLY A 67 -10.19 -5.19 14.12
C GLY A 67 -10.99 -5.42 12.85
N LEU A 68 -10.83 -4.58 11.84
CA LEU A 68 -11.53 -4.75 10.57
C LEU A 68 -10.84 -5.81 9.73
N GLU A 69 -11.62 -6.56 8.98
CA GLU A 69 -11.09 -7.60 8.08
C GLU A 69 -10.96 -7.11 6.65
N THR A 70 -11.73 -6.07 6.29
CA THR A 70 -11.73 -5.53 4.94
C THR A 70 -11.47 -4.03 4.97
N VAL A 71 -11.05 -3.50 3.82
CA VAL A 71 -10.83 -2.08 3.64
C VAL A 71 -11.34 -1.68 2.26
N GLU A 72 -11.86 -0.45 2.15
CA GLU A 72 -12.28 0.07 0.86
C GLU A 72 -11.05 0.39 0.03
N ALA A 73 -11.04 -0.07 -1.21
CA ALA A 73 -9.91 0.07 -2.12
C ALA A 73 -10.38 0.55 -3.48
N GLU A 74 -9.56 1.39 -4.11
CA GLU A 74 -9.68 1.70 -5.52
C GLU A 74 -8.76 0.73 -6.26
N VAL A 75 -9.33 -0.10 -7.13
CA VAL A 75 -8.57 -1.12 -7.86
C VAL A 75 -8.28 -0.62 -9.26
N ARG A 76 -7.00 -0.62 -9.62
CA ARG A 76 -6.51 -0.21 -10.94
C ARG A 76 -5.82 -1.38 -11.62
N GLY A 77 -5.90 -1.45 -12.96
CA GLY A 77 -5.14 -2.44 -13.71
C GLY A 77 -3.72 -1.98 -13.96
N GLY A 78 -2.78 -2.92 -14.00
CA GLY A 78 -1.39 -2.60 -14.29
C GLY A 78 -0.46 -3.75 -13.94
N SER A 79 0.83 -3.46 -13.96
CA SER A 79 1.88 -4.42 -13.61
C SER A 79 2.39 -4.14 -12.20
N ARG A 80 3.23 -5.05 -11.71
CA ARG A 80 3.93 -4.83 -10.44
C ARG A 80 4.79 -3.57 -10.52
N HIS A 81 5.42 -3.35 -11.68
CA HIS A 81 6.23 -2.13 -11.90
C HIS A 81 5.37 -0.87 -11.78
N ASP A 82 4.17 -0.90 -12.36
CA ASP A 82 3.23 0.23 -12.27
C ASP A 82 2.84 0.51 -10.82
N ALA A 83 2.59 -0.54 -10.05
CA ALA A 83 2.25 -0.40 -8.63
C ALA A 83 3.39 0.24 -7.84
N LEU A 84 4.62 -0.19 -8.09
CA LEU A 84 5.79 0.36 -7.40
C LEU A 84 6.05 1.81 -7.81
N ARG A 85 5.86 2.13 -9.09
CA ARG A 85 6.01 3.51 -9.57
C ARG A 85 4.98 4.42 -8.90
N TYR A 86 3.74 3.98 -8.84
CA TYR A 86 2.68 4.74 -8.17
C TYR A 86 3.02 4.96 -6.70
N ALA A 87 3.46 3.91 -6.01
CA ALA A 87 3.84 3.99 -4.61
C ALA A 87 4.98 5.01 -4.39
N ALA A 88 5.96 5.02 -5.28
CA ALA A 88 7.08 5.95 -5.21
C ALA A 88 6.61 7.39 -5.40
N GLU A 89 5.75 7.64 -6.36
CA GLU A 89 5.23 8.99 -6.65
C GLU A 89 4.41 9.53 -5.49
N VAL A 90 3.48 8.73 -4.98
CA VAL A 90 2.57 9.16 -3.91
C VAL A 90 3.31 9.24 -2.58
N GLY A 91 4.07 8.20 -2.25
CA GLY A 91 4.82 8.16 -1.00
C GLY A 91 5.88 9.25 -0.94
N GLY A 92 6.59 9.46 -2.05
CA GLY A 92 7.59 10.50 -2.15
C GLY A 92 7.01 11.88 -1.95
N ALA A 93 5.88 12.16 -2.57
CA ALA A 93 5.21 13.45 -2.42
C ALA A 93 4.82 13.71 -0.96
N GLN A 94 4.35 12.69 -0.26
CA GLN A 94 3.96 12.81 1.14
C GLN A 94 5.14 13.09 2.06
N HIS A 95 6.33 12.62 1.70
CA HIS A 95 7.53 12.77 2.52
C HIS A 95 8.48 13.84 2.00
N GLY A 96 8.09 14.60 0.99
CA GLY A 96 8.91 15.66 0.43
C GLY A 96 10.12 15.16 -0.35
N LEU A 97 10.10 13.91 -0.79
CA LEU A 97 11.18 13.31 -1.56
C LEU A 97 10.99 13.58 -3.06
N SER A 98 12.10 13.69 -3.80
CA SER A 98 12.03 13.72 -5.25
C SER A 98 11.60 12.33 -5.77
N PRO A 99 11.14 12.24 -7.03
CA PRO A 99 10.79 10.93 -7.59
C PRO A 99 11.95 9.93 -7.55
N GLU A 100 13.18 10.39 -7.74
CA GLU A 100 14.35 9.51 -7.71
C GLU A 100 14.66 9.04 -6.30
N GLU A 101 14.56 9.94 -5.32
CA GLU A 101 14.75 9.58 -3.91
C GLU A 101 13.66 8.63 -3.45
N ALA A 102 12.42 8.86 -3.87
CA ALA A 102 11.29 7.99 -3.54
C ALA A 102 11.47 6.60 -4.14
N ALA A 103 11.93 6.53 -5.40
CA ALA A 103 12.19 5.26 -6.06
C ALA A 103 13.26 4.45 -5.33
N SER A 104 14.33 5.12 -4.91
CA SER A 104 15.40 4.49 -4.13
C SER A 104 14.91 4.00 -2.78
N TYR A 105 14.08 4.80 -2.11
CA TYR A 105 13.48 4.43 -0.83
C TYR A 105 12.59 3.19 -0.99
N ILE A 106 11.72 3.20 -1.99
CA ILE A 106 10.83 2.07 -2.25
C ILE A 106 11.62 0.81 -2.58
N ALA A 107 12.66 0.92 -3.41
CA ALA A 107 13.50 -0.21 -3.78
C ALA A 107 14.17 -0.85 -2.57
N ARG A 108 14.55 -0.04 -1.58
CA ARG A 108 15.17 -0.52 -0.34
C ARG A 108 14.22 -1.39 0.48
N TYR A 109 12.93 -1.03 0.51
CA TYR A 109 11.95 -1.70 1.35
C TYR A 109 11.04 -2.65 0.59
N ALA A 110 11.18 -2.74 -0.74
CA ALA A 110 10.37 -3.64 -1.53
C ALA A 110 10.72 -5.10 -1.21
N LYS A 111 9.70 -5.94 -1.15
CA LYS A 111 9.92 -7.38 -0.95
C LYS A 111 10.55 -7.98 -2.19
N ASP A 112 11.61 -8.76 -2.00
CA ASP A 112 12.29 -9.44 -3.10
C ASP A 112 11.57 -10.75 -3.40
N ARG A 113 10.69 -10.71 -4.38
CA ARG A 113 9.92 -11.88 -4.77
C ARG A 113 10.80 -12.94 -5.45
N ARG A 114 11.91 -12.53 -6.03
CA ARG A 114 12.84 -13.49 -6.66
C ARG A 114 13.52 -14.34 -5.61
N ALA A 115 13.98 -13.73 -4.52
CA ALA A 115 14.63 -14.46 -3.44
C ALA A 115 13.67 -15.47 -2.82
N SER A 116 12.40 -15.13 -2.68
CA SER A 116 11.41 -16.01 -2.09
C SER A 116 10.84 -17.02 -3.09
N GLY A 117 11.03 -16.80 -4.36
CA GLY A 117 10.50 -17.66 -5.42
C GLY A 117 11.43 -18.77 -5.87
N HIS A 118 12.60 -18.84 -5.32
CA HIS A 118 13.62 -19.82 -5.75
C HIS A 118 13.97 -20.81 -4.67
#